data_3b270e128816b2c2f55781a2687efc19
#
_entry.id   3b270e128816b2c2f55781a2687efc19
#
_cell.length_a   1.000
_cell.length_b   1.000
_cell.length_c   1.000
_cell.angle_alpha   90.00
_cell.angle_beta   90.00
_cell.angle_gamma   90.00
#
_symmetry.space_group_name_H-M   'P 1'
#
loop_
_entity.id
_entity.type
_entity.pdbx_description
1 polymer ?
#
loop_
_entity_poly.entity_id
_entity_poly.type
_entity_poly.pdbx_seq_one_letter_code
_entity_poly.pdbx_strand_id
1 'polypeptide(L)'
;LPNLNHRPWVPENCEQYIQDMAAKTAGASSADIANQIEALAEDNRQIHERDCFNLNPATNVMNPRAEALLSSGIGTRPSLGYPGDKYEMGLEAIEQIEVICAELCAEVFQAKYAEIRVPSGAIANLYAFMALCQPGDDIIVPPASIGGHVTHHQAGCAGLFRLNIHHAPVLADGYTVDVDGLAKLAMQVRPKLITIGGSLNL
;
A
#
# COMPACT_ATOMS: atom_id res chain seq x y z
N LEU A 1 -20.70 -27.72 3.07
CA LEU A 1 -20.98 -26.37 2.53
C LEU A 1 -19.95 -25.39 3.02
N PRO A 2 -19.47 -24.47 2.18
CA PRO A 2 -18.54 -23.45 2.59
C PRO A 2 -19.16 -22.52 3.63
N ASN A 3 -18.30 -21.92 4.49
CA ASN A 3 -18.74 -20.94 5.48
C ASN A 3 -18.83 -19.50 4.90
N LEU A 4 -18.24 -19.27 3.74
CA LEU A 4 -18.32 -17.97 3.06
C LEU A 4 -19.70 -17.83 2.38
N ASN A 5 -20.39 -16.74 2.72
CA ASN A 5 -21.63 -16.40 2.04
C ASN A 5 -21.35 -15.84 0.64
N HIS A 6 -22.28 -16.11 -0.29
CA HIS A 6 -22.25 -15.49 -1.62
C HIS A 6 -22.35 -13.98 -1.52
N ARG A 7 -21.54 -13.26 -2.32
CA ARG A 7 -21.42 -11.81 -2.34
C ARG A 7 -21.98 -11.23 -3.63
N PRO A 8 -23.19 -10.64 -3.62
CA PRO A 8 -23.88 -10.19 -4.84
C PRO A 8 -23.20 -8.98 -5.53
N TRP A 9 -22.23 -8.34 -4.87
CA TRP A 9 -21.47 -7.21 -5.42
C TRP A 9 -20.13 -7.63 -6.06
N VAL A 10 -19.78 -8.93 -6.04
CA VAL A 10 -18.61 -9.50 -6.72
C VAL A 10 -19.05 -10.02 -8.09
N PRO A 11 -18.27 -9.83 -9.17
CA PRO A 11 -18.58 -10.41 -10.47
C PRO A 11 -18.80 -11.93 -10.37
N GLU A 12 -19.84 -12.45 -11.02
CA GLU A 12 -20.29 -13.81 -10.87
C GLU A 12 -19.17 -14.85 -11.12
N ASN A 13 -18.37 -14.66 -12.15
CA ASN A 13 -17.23 -15.55 -12.45
C ASN A 13 -16.17 -15.57 -11.34
N CYS A 14 -15.96 -14.45 -10.65
CA CYS A 14 -15.05 -14.36 -9.51
C CYS A 14 -15.67 -15.03 -8.30
N GLU A 15 -16.95 -14.77 -8.04
CA GLU A 15 -17.65 -15.35 -6.90
C GLU A 15 -17.76 -16.87 -7.03
N GLN A 16 -18.04 -17.40 -8.23
CA GLN A 16 -18.06 -18.83 -8.48
C GLN A 16 -16.70 -19.47 -8.14
N TYR A 17 -15.59 -18.87 -8.62
CA TYR A 17 -14.24 -19.35 -8.28
C TYR A 17 -13.98 -19.37 -6.77
N ILE A 18 -14.38 -18.30 -6.06
CA ILE A 18 -14.21 -18.20 -4.61
C ILE A 18 -15.02 -19.25 -3.87
N GLN A 19 -16.27 -19.47 -4.27
CA GLN A 19 -17.14 -20.47 -3.64
C GLN A 19 -16.64 -21.91 -3.89
N ASP A 20 -16.10 -22.19 -5.07
CA ASP A 20 -15.51 -23.50 -5.37
C ASP A 20 -14.26 -23.77 -4.51
N MET A 21 -13.39 -22.77 -4.32
CA MET A 21 -12.23 -22.90 -3.45
C MET A 21 -12.64 -23.02 -1.97
N ALA A 22 -13.60 -22.23 -1.53
CA ALA A 22 -14.13 -22.30 -0.17
C ALA A 22 -14.76 -23.66 0.14
N ALA A 23 -15.48 -24.25 -0.82
CA ALA A 23 -16.08 -25.58 -0.67
C ALA A 23 -15.01 -26.68 -0.54
N LYS A 24 -13.94 -26.61 -1.33
CA LYS A 24 -12.80 -27.55 -1.22
C LYS A 24 -12.14 -27.45 0.15
N THR A 25 -11.89 -26.20 0.61
CA THR A 25 -11.28 -25.94 1.92
C THR A 25 -12.15 -26.47 3.07
N ALA A 26 -13.47 -26.24 3.00
CA ALA A 26 -14.41 -26.68 4.05
C ALA A 26 -14.49 -28.21 4.21
N GLY A 27 -14.12 -28.97 3.16
CA GLY A 27 -14.09 -30.42 3.19
C GLY A 27 -12.74 -31.05 3.55
N ALA A 28 -11.69 -30.26 3.65
CA ALA A 28 -10.32 -30.73 3.84
C ALA A 28 -9.93 -30.82 5.32
N SER A 29 -8.98 -31.69 5.65
CA SER A 29 -8.37 -31.74 6.97
C SER A 29 -7.37 -30.59 7.16
N SER A 30 -7.04 -30.23 8.40
CA SER A 30 -6.03 -29.20 8.68
C SER A 30 -4.66 -29.54 8.09
N ALA A 31 -4.29 -30.82 8.05
CA ALA A 31 -3.03 -31.27 7.45
C ALA A 31 -3.05 -31.09 5.92
N ASP A 32 -4.16 -31.44 5.27
CA ASP A 32 -4.30 -31.25 3.82
C ASP A 32 -4.25 -29.77 3.45
N ILE A 33 -4.89 -28.90 4.24
CA ILE A 33 -4.85 -27.45 4.04
C ILE A 33 -3.41 -26.92 4.20
N ALA A 34 -2.68 -27.36 5.22
CA ALA A 34 -1.28 -26.93 5.41
C ALA A 34 -0.42 -27.34 4.22
N ASN A 35 -0.49 -28.59 3.80
CA ASN A 35 0.25 -29.11 2.64
C ASN A 35 -0.12 -28.35 1.35
N GLN A 36 -1.40 -28.04 1.17
CA GLN A 36 -1.86 -27.28 0.01
C GLN A 36 -1.27 -25.85 0.01
N ILE A 37 -1.24 -25.17 1.16
CA ILE A 37 -0.68 -23.83 1.27
C ILE A 37 0.83 -23.84 0.97
N GLU A 38 1.57 -24.84 1.49
CA GLU A 38 2.99 -25.01 1.21
C GLU A 38 3.26 -25.22 -0.29
N ALA A 39 2.46 -26.08 -0.94
CA ALA A 39 2.56 -26.30 -2.37
C ALA A 39 2.25 -25.03 -3.18
N LEU A 40 1.19 -24.31 -2.85
CA LEU A 40 0.85 -23.03 -3.50
C LEU A 40 1.91 -21.96 -3.30
N ALA A 41 2.58 -21.91 -2.15
CA ALA A 41 3.69 -21.01 -1.90
C ALA A 41 4.90 -21.34 -2.80
N GLU A 42 5.20 -22.63 -2.98
CA GLU A 42 6.26 -23.05 -3.91
C GLU A 42 5.90 -22.78 -5.37
N ASP A 43 4.66 -23.06 -5.79
CA ASP A 43 4.18 -22.72 -7.13
C ASP A 43 4.29 -21.22 -7.42
N ASN A 44 3.90 -20.39 -6.44
CA ASN A 44 4.03 -18.93 -6.54
C ASN A 44 5.49 -18.51 -6.72
N ARG A 45 6.40 -19.12 -5.96
CA ARG A 45 7.84 -18.86 -6.09
C ARG A 45 8.37 -19.29 -7.45
N GLN A 46 7.97 -20.47 -7.92
CA GLN A 46 8.34 -20.97 -9.24
C GLN A 46 7.92 -20.00 -10.34
N ILE A 47 6.68 -19.51 -10.32
CA ILE A 47 6.15 -18.56 -11.29
C ILE A 47 6.98 -17.26 -11.28
N HIS A 48 7.18 -16.66 -10.11
CA HIS A 48 7.74 -15.32 -10.01
C HIS A 48 9.27 -15.26 -10.08
N GLU A 49 9.98 -16.31 -9.67
CA GLU A 49 11.43 -16.32 -9.60
C GLU A 49 12.10 -17.08 -10.75
N ARG A 50 11.37 -17.95 -11.47
CA ARG A 50 11.94 -18.82 -12.48
C ARG A 50 11.24 -18.75 -13.84
N ASP A 51 9.91 -18.79 -13.87
CA ASP A 51 9.17 -19.01 -15.11
C ASP A 51 8.73 -17.70 -15.79
N CYS A 52 8.66 -16.59 -15.06
CA CYS A 52 8.16 -15.32 -15.55
C CYS A 52 9.16 -14.17 -15.34
N PHE A 53 9.19 -13.25 -16.31
CA PHE A 53 9.75 -11.93 -16.09
C PHE A 53 8.70 -11.03 -15.47
N ASN A 54 8.97 -10.54 -14.27
CA ASN A 54 8.04 -9.66 -13.59
C ASN A 54 8.23 -8.21 -14.08
N LEU A 55 7.27 -7.72 -14.84
CA LEU A 55 7.26 -6.36 -15.39
C LEU A 55 6.47 -5.37 -14.50
N ASN A 56 5.99 -5.81 -13.34
CA ASN A 56 5.30 -4.92 -12.41
C ASN A 56 6.32 -4.06 -11.64
N PRO A 57 6.36 -2.73 -11.86
CA PRO A 57 7.34 -1.85 -11.21
C PRO A 57 7.13 -1.72 -9.70
N ALA A 58 5.98 -2.13 -9.17
CA ALA A 58 5.71 -2.19 -7.73
C ALA A 58 6.31 -3.41 -7.05
N THR A 59 6.86 -4.36 -7.81
CA THR A 59 7.52 -5.53 -7.26
C THR A 59 8.87 -5.15 -6.66
N ASN A 60 9.11 -5.60 -5.44
CA ASN A 60 10.38 -5.42 -4.76
C ASN A 60 10.94 -6.78 -4.35
N VAL A 61 12.10 -7.14 -4.90
CA VAL A 61 12.82 -8.35 -4.48
C VAL A 61 13.52 -8.05 -3.16
N MET A 62 13.09 -8.72 -2.11
CA MET A 62 13.62 -8.51 -0.77
C MET A 62 15.03 -9.12 -0.64
N ASN A 63 15.90 -8.45 0.12
CA ASN A 63 17.18 -9.05 0.52
C ASN A 63 16.90 -10.32 1.33
N PRO A 64 17.52 -11.48 0.99
CA PRO A 64 17.24 -12.75 1.67
C PRO A 64 17.49 -12.74 3.18
N ARG A 65 18.43 -11.93 3.67
CA ARG A 65 18.66 -11.76 5.12
C ARG A 65 17.53 -11.00 5.80
N ALA A 66 16.94 -10.00 5.13
CA ALA A 66 15.78 -9.28 5.63
C ALA A 66 14.53 -10.17 5.63
N GLU A 67 14.33 -10.94 4.57
CA GLU A 67 13.24 -11.92 4.46
C GLU A 67 13.31 -12.98 5.58
N ALA A 68 14.49 -13.53 5.85
CA ALA A 68 14.70 -14.48 6.95
C ALA A 68 14.34 -13.89 8.33
N LEU A 69 14.56 -12.58 8.54
CA LEU A 69 14.19 -11.92 9.79
C LEU A 69 12.67 -11.84 9.98
N LEU A 70 11.86 -11.76 8.90
CA LEU A 70 10.41 -11.78 9.00
C LEU A 70 9.88 -13.08 9.61
N SER A 71 10.57 -14.19 9.39
CA SER A 71 10.22 -15.50 9.95
C SER A 71 10.81 -15.77 11.35
N SER A 72 11.63 -14.86 11.88
CA SER A 72 12.35 -15.05 13.16
C SER A 72 11.54 -14.70 14.41
N GLY A 73 10.25 -14.41 14.26
CA GLY A 73 9.34 -14.11 15.37
C GLY A 73 9.34 -12.64 15.83
N ILE A 74 10.03 -11.74 15.15
CA ILE A 74 10.05 -10.29 15.48
C ILE A 74 8.62 -9.73 15.48
N GLY A 75 7.78 -10.14 14.52
CA GLY A 75 6.41 -9.66 14.38
C GLY A 75 5.38 -10.29 15.34
N THR A 76 5.80 -11.09 16.30
CA THR A 76 4.88 -11.83 17.20
C THR A 76 4.49 -11.05 18.45
N ARG A 77 5.08 -9.87 18.68
CA ARG A 77 4.82 -9.03 19.85
C ARG A 77 4.34 -7.65 19.42
N PRO A 78 3.36 -7.07 20.11
CA PRO A 78 3.07 -5.64 19.99
C PRO A 78 4.27 -4.83 20.47
N SER A 79 4.47 -3.65 19.88
CA SER A 79 5.54 -2.72 20.26
C SER A 79 4.98 -1.31 20.37
N LEU A 80 4.15 -1.09 21.39
CA LEU A 80 3.49 0.18 21.64
C LEU A 80 4.35 1.10 22.49
N GLY A 81 4.18 2.39 22.29
CA GLY A 81 4.96 3.43 22.96
C GLY A 81 6.20 3.86 22.17
N TYR A 82 6.96 4.78 22.74
CA TYR A 82 8.20 5.26 22.15
C TYR A 82 9.39 4.33 22.48
N PRO A 83 10.41 4.25 21.63
CA PRO A 83 11.68 3.65 22.04
C PRO A 83 12.19 4.28 23.35
N GLY A 84 12.53 3.46 24.33
CA GLY A 84 12.91 3.89 25.68
C GLY A 84 11.74 4.04 26.65
N ASP A 85 10.49 4.01 26.16
CA ASP A 85 9.27 4.08 26.99
C ASP A 85 8.16 3.22 26.37
N LYS A 86 8.38 1.91 26.34
CA LYS A 86 7.44 0.91 25.82
C LYS A 86 6.42 0.50 26.89
N TYR A 87 5.21 0.16 26.44
CA TYR A 87 4.16 -0.30 27.36
C TYR A 87 4.37 -1.74 27.83
N GLU A 88 4.89 -2.60 26.94
CA GLU A 88 5.15 -3.99 27.26
C GLU A 88 6.63 -4.20 27.62
N MET A 89 6.87 -5.21 28.45
CA MET A 89 8.23 -5.65 28.83
C MET A 89 8.84 -6.54 27.76
N GLY A 90 10.18 -6.57 27.68
CA GLY A 90 10.94 -7.45 26.77
C GLY A 90 11.07 -6.89 25.35
N LEU A 91 10.92 -5.59 25.19
CA LEU A 91 11.02 -4.89 23.90
C LEU A 91 12.35 -4.14 23.70
N GLU A 92 13.31 -4.33 24.59
CA GLU A 92 14.61 -3.62 24.60
C GLU A 92 15.43 -3.86 23.32
N ALA A 93 15.22 -4.98 22.64
CA ALA A 93 15.87 -5.28 21.36
C ALA A 93 15.10 -4.67 20.19
N ILE A 94 13.75 -4.80 20.18
CA ILE A 94 12.95 -4.32 19.06
C ILE A 94 12.94 -2.78 18.98
N GLU A 95 12.95 -2.08 20.12
CA GLU A 95 13.01 -0.63 20.14
C GLU A 95 14.32 -0.09 19.53
N GLN A 96 15.44 -0.79 19.68
CA GLN A 96 16.70 -0.46 19.03
C GLN A 96 16.61 -0.65 17.50
N ILE A 97 15.96 -1.73 17.05
CA ILE A 97 15.70 -1.96 15.62
C ILE A 97 14.83 -0.85 15.04
N GLU A 98 13.79 -0.39 15.76
CA GLU A 98 12.95 0.73 15.35
C GLU A 98 13.77 2.01 15.14
N VAL A 99 14.65 2.35 16.08
CA VAL A 99 15.51 3.54 15.99
C VAL A 99 16.49 3.42 14.82
N ILE A 100 17.16 2.28 14.67
CA ILE A 100 18.07 2.03 13.55
C ILE A 100 17.35 2.16 12.21
N CYS A 101 16.16 1.59 12.10
CA CYS A 101 15.36 1.67 10.88
C CYS A 101 14.96 3.13 10.56
N ALA A 102 14.53 3.89 11.56
CA ALA A 102 14.15 5.28 11.38
C ALA A 102 15.36 6.15 10.97
N GLU A 103 16.51 5.93 11.59
CA GLU A 103 17.75 6.66 11.25
C GLU A 103 18.20 6.38 9.81
N LEU A 104 18.26 5.10 9.41
CA LEU A 104 18.62 4.73 8.06
C LEU A 104 17.62 5.24 7.02
N CYS A 105 16.33 5.22 7.33
CA CYS A 105 15.31 5.77 6.48
C CYS A 105 15.50 7.30 6.31
N ALA A 106 15.75 8.02 7.40
CA ALA A 106 16.01 9.45 7.36
C ALA A 106 17.26 9.79 6.55
N GLU A 107 18.32 8.99 6.68
CA GLU A 107 19.56 9.14 5.89
C GLU A 107 19.30 8.94 4.38
N VAL A 108 18.64 7.84 4.00
CA VAL A 108 18.35 7.50 2.59
C VAL A 108 17.50 8.60 1.93
N PHE A 109 16.50 9.11 2.60
CA PHE A 109 15.59 10.11 2.06
C PHE A 109 16.00 11.56 2.37
N GLN A 110 17.12 11.77 3.05
CA GLN A 110 17.59 13.10 3.50
C GLN A 110 16.50 13.86 4.26
N ALA A 111 15.74 13.13 5.09
CA ALA A 111 14.62 13.64 5.85
C ALA A 111 14.99 13.90 7.30
N LYS A 112 14.31 14.87 7.94
CA LYS A 112 14.49 15.16 9.37
C LYS A 112 13.77 14.16 10.27
N TYR A 113 12.73 13.55 9.77
CA TYR A 113 11.86 12.61 10.49
C TYR A 113 11.49 11.44 9.58
N ALA A 114 11.35 10.25 10.14
CA ALA A 114 10.88 9.07 9.46
C ALA A 114 9.87 8.31 10.32
N GLU A 115 8.70 8.02 9.78
CA GLU A 115 7.72 7.13 10.39
C GLU A 115 7.77 5.78 9.69
N ILE A 116 8.33 4.80 10.36
CA ILE A 116 8.60 3.46 9.80
C ILE A 116 7.47 2.46 10.04
N ARG A 117 6.48 2.79 10.86
CA ARG A 117 5.42 1.87 11.29
C ARG A 117 4.20 1.87 10.37
N VAL A 118 4.31 2.52 9.21
CA VAL A 118 3.23 2.63 8.23
C VAL A 118 3.10 1.34 7.43
N PRO A 119 1.94 0.66 7.46
CA PRO A 119 1.81 -0.69 6.91
C PRO A 119 1.70 -0.75 5.38
N SER A 120 1.42 0.39 4.71
CA SER A 120 1.29 0.42 3.25
C SER A 120 1.41 1.84 2.69
N GLY A 121 1.71 1.97 1.39
CA GLY A 121 1.70 3.25 0.69
C GLY A 121 0.34 3.95 0.72
N ALA A 122 -0.76 3.20 0.68
CA ALA A 122 -2.10 3.76 0.80
C ALA A 122 -2.33 4.45 2.15
N ILE A 123 -1.90 3.83 3.24
CA ILE A 123 -1.99 4.43 4.58
C ILE A 123 -1.00 5.59 4.73
N ALA A 124 0.19 5.53 4.12
CA ALA A 124 1.10 6.67 4.08
C ALA A 124 0.45 7.89 3.43
N ASN A 125 -0.23 7.70 2.29
CA ASN A 125 -0.97 8.78 1.63
C ASN A 125 -2.11 9.33 2.51
N LEU A 126 -2.86 8.46 3.18
CA LEU A 126 -3.91 8.88 4.12
C LEU A 126 -3.32 9.72 5.26
N TYR A 127 -2.21 9.30 5.84
CA TYR A 127 -1.54 10.04 6.91
C TYR A 127 -1.04 11.42 6.44
N ALA A 128 -0.53 11.49 5.21
CA ALA A 128 -0.14 12.76 4.61
C ALA A 128 -1.33 13.70 4.44
N PHE A 129 -2.48 13.21 3.97
CA PHE A 129 -3.71 14.00 3.90
C PHE A 129 -4.17 14.48 5.28
N MET A 130 -4.19 13.58 6.27
CA MET A 130 -4.59 13.92 7.63
C MET A 130 -3.65 14.96 8.31
N ALA A 131 -2.36 14.89 7.99
CA ALA A 131 -1.37 15.81 8.55
C ALA A 131 -1.39 17.20 7.93
N LEU A 132 -1.74 17.29 6.63
CA LEU A 132 -1.61 18.51 5.84
C LEU A 132 -2.94 19.20 5.52
N CYS A 133 -4.05 18.47 5.57
CA CYS A 133 -5.36 18.93 5.15
C CYS A 133 -6.41 18.76 6.25
N GLN A 134 -7.56 19.44 6.04
CA GLN A 134 -8.79 19.21 6.78
C GLN A 134 -9.88 18.68 5.83
N PRO A 135 -10.89 17.94 6.32
CA PRO A 135 -12.04 17.58 5.50
C PRO A 135 -12.67 18.83 4.84
N GLY A 136 -12.85 18.76 3.54
CA GLY A 136 -13.37 19.89 2.73
C GLY A 136 -12.28 20.75 2.09
N ASP A 137 -11.00 20.54 2.40
CA ASP A 137 -9.91 21.24 1.71
C ASP A 137 -9.78 20.78 0.25
N ASP A 138 -9.41 21.72 -0.61
CA ASP A 138 -9.15 21.47 -2.02
C ASP A 138 -7.74 20.92 -2.23
N ILE A 139 -7.61 19.88 -3.06
CA ILE A 139 -6.34 19.32 -3.51
C ILE A 139 -6.32 19.17 -5.03
N ILE A 140 -5.13 19.23 -5.62
CA ILE A 140 -4.92 18.90 -7.03
C ILE A 140 -4.11 17.62 -7.13
N VAL A 141 -4.57 16.68 -7.96
CA VAL A 141 -3.98 15.35 -8.11
C VAL A 141 -3.78 15.00 -9.59
N PRO A 142 -2.80 14.16 -9.95
CA PRO A 142 -2.71 13.62 -11.30
C PRO A 142 -3.98 12.82 -11.63
N PRO A 143 -4.60 13.00 -12.80
CA PRO A 143 -5.77 12.22 -13.17
C PRO A 143 -5.42 10.75 -13.41
N ALA A 144 -6.40 9.86 -13.24
CA ALA A 144 -6.23 8.43 -13.46
C ALA A 144 -5.78 8.09 -14.89
N SER A 145 -6.13 8.93 -15.88
CA SER A 145 -5.76 8.75 -17.29
C SER A 145 -4.25 8.77 -17.56
N ILE A 146 -3.48 9.40 -16.68
CA ILE A 146 -2.00 9.41 -16.75
C ILE A 146 -1.38 8.63 -15.58
N GLY A 147 -2.11 7.68 -15.01
CA GLY A 147 -1.62 6.82 -13.94
C GLY A 147 -1.71 7.42 -12.53
N GLY A 148 -2.52 8.45 -12.33
CA GLY A 148 -2.81 8.95 -10.97
C GLY A 148 -3.32 7.84 -10.06
N HIS A 149 -2.66 7.66 -8.90
CA HIS A 149 -2.95 6.53 -8.02
C HIS A 149 -4.34 6.65 -7.37
N VAL A 150 -5.06 5.54 -7.27
CA VAL A 150 -6.43 5.50 -6.73
C VAL A 150 -6.58 6.13 -5.33
N THR A 151 -5.54 6.09 -4.51
CA THR A 151 -5.55 6.71 -3.17
C THR A 151 -5.75 8.23 -3.19
N HIS A 152 -5.41 8.90 -4.30
CA HIS A 152 -5.57 10.33 -4.47
C HIS A 152 -6.97 10.73 -4.98
N HIS A 153 -7.82 9.76 -5.32
CA HIS A 153 -9.13 10.00 -5.93
C HIS A 153 -10.29 9.74 -4.98
N GLN A 154 -11.51 10.01 -5.47
CA GLN A 154 -12.75 9.90 -4.69
C GLN A 154 -12.99 8.49 -4.10
N ALA A 155 -12.59 7.44 -4.82
CA ALA A 155 -12.71 6.05 -4.37
C ALA A 155 -11.60 5.61 -3.39
N GLY A 156 -10.63 6.47 -3.12
CA GLY A 156 -9.47 6.18 -2.28
C GLY A 156 -9.38 7.03 -1.03
N CYS A 157 -8.14 7.19 -0.53
CA CYS A 157 -7.87 7.87 0.74
C CYS A 157 -8.30 9.34 0.75
N ALA A 158 -8.13 10.06 -0.37
CA ALA A 158 -8.53 11.45 -0.46
C ALA A 158 -10.06 11.62 -0.33
N GLY A 159 -10.84 10.79 -1.03
CA GLY A 159 -12.29 10.79 -0.89
C GLY A 159 -12.76 10.30 0.48
N LEU A 160 -12.10 9.27 1.05
CA LEU A 160 -12.35 8.82 2.41
C LEU A 160 -12.16 9.94 3.43
N PHE A 161 -11.14 10.76 3.27
CA PHE A 161 -10.86 11.92 4.12
C PHE A 161 -11.70 13.16 3.76
N ARG A 162 -12.62 13.03 2.77
CA ARG A 162 -13.57 14.08 2.32
C ARG A 162 -12.87 15.32 1.76
N LEU A 163 -11.81 15.12 0.99
CA LEU A 163 -11.16 16.21 0.27
C LEU A 163 -11.89 16.53 -1.02
N ASN A 164 -11.88 17.79 -1.44
CA ASN A 164 -12.34 18.24 -2.76
C ASN A 164 -11.20 18.02 -3.76
N ILE A 165 -11.43 17.17 -4.74
CA ILE A 165 -10.40 16.67 -5.64
C ILE A 165 -10.52 17.37 -6.98
N HIS A 166 -9.45 18.06 -7.40
CA HIS A 166 -9.28 18.66 -8.72
C HIS A 166 -8.20 17.88 -9.48
N HIS A 167 -8.44 17.65 -10.76
CA HIS A 167 -7.46 16.94 -11.58
C HIS A 167 -6.51 17.93 -12.24
N ALA A 168 -5.21 17.63 -12.18
CA ALA A 168 -4.20 18.37 -12.93
C ALA A 168 -4.51 18.28 -14.44
N PRO A 169 -4.40 19.39 -15.20
CA PRO A 169 -4.56 19.36 -16.65
C PRO A 169 -3.43 18.56 -17.29
N VAL A 170 -3.73 17.93 -18.42
CA VAL A 170 -2.80 17.08 -19.18
C VAL A 170 -2.62 17.66 -20.57
N LEU A 171 -1.41 17.61 -21.09
CA LEU A 171 -1.10 18.03 -22.46
C LEU A 171 -1.79 17.12 -23.50
N ALA A 172 -1.81 17.57 -24.74
CA ALA A 172 -2.44 16.84 -25.85
C ALA A 172 -1.78 15.48 -26.15
N ASP A 173 -0.59 15.22 -25.63
CA ASP A 173 0.09 13.92 -25.71
C ASP A 173 -0.59 12.83 -24.87
N GLY A 174 -1.45 13.22 -23.94
CA GLY A 174 -2.20 12.32 -23.06
C GLY A 174 -1.39 11.71 -21.92
N TYR A 175 -0.13 12.12 -21.71
CA TYR A 175 0.77 11.55 -20.68
C TYR A 175 1.36 12.59 -19.75
N THR A 176 1.61 13.80 -20.25
CA THR A 176 2.36 14.82 -19.52
C THR A 176 1.41 15.80 -18.86
N VAL A 177 1.69 16.16 -17.62
CA VAL A 177 0.96 17.24 -16.94
C VAL A 177 1.25 18.57 -17.62
N ASP A 178 0.20 19.33 -17.97
CA ASP A 178 0.31 20.72 -18.43
C ASP A 178 0.68 21.62 -17.25
N VAL A 179 1.98 21.92 -17.12
CA VAL A 179 2.51 22.70 -15.99
C VAL A 179 1.93 24.12 -15.98
N ASP A 180 1.76 24.75 -17.15
CA ASP A 180 1.18 26.10 -17.26
C ASP A 180 -0.31 26.10 -16.88
N GLY A 181 -1.04 25.08 -17.35
CA GLY A 181 -2.42 24.85 -16.96
C GLY A 181 -2.56 24.54 -15.46
N LEU A 182 -1.64 23.75 -14.91
CA LEU A 182 -1.60 23.43 -13.48
C LEU A 182 -1.36 24.70 -12.64
N ALA A 183 -0.43 25.56 -13.07
CA ALA A 183 -0.18 26.84 -12.40
C ALA A 183 -1.44 27.73 -12.38
N LYS A 184 -2.15 27.82 -13.50
CA LYS A 184 -3.43 28.56 -13.58
C LYS A 184 -4.50 27.96 -12.67
N LEU A 185 -4.64 26.65 -12.70
CA LEU A 185 -5.59 25.92 -11.83
C LEU A 185 -5.26 26.12 -10.34
N ALA A 186 -3.98 26.05 -9.98
CA ALA A 186 -3.54 26.27 -8.60
C ALA A 186 -3.84 27.69 -8.10
N MET A 187 -3.69 28.69 -8.96
CA MET A 187 -4.05 30.08 -8.62
C MET A 187 -5.57 30.26 -8.45
N GLN A 188 -6.37 29.53 -9.24
CA GLN A 188 -7.82 29.58 -9.21
C GLN A 188 -8.39 28.83 -7.98
N VAL A 189 -7.94 27.59 -7.77
CA VAL A 189 -8.44 26.70 -6.72
C VAL A 189 -7.80 27.02 -5.36
N ARG A 190 -6.56 27.46 -5.36
CA ARG A 190 -5.72 27.65 -4.15
C ARG A 190 -5.67 26.40 -3.28
N PRO A 191 -5.26 25.27 -3.84
CA PRO A 191 -5.30 24.01 -3.15
C PRO A 191 -4.42 24.00 -1.90
N LYS A 192 -4.81 23.24 -0.90
CA LYS A 192 -4.01 22.98 0.29
C LYS A 192 -2.81 22.10 -0.02
N LEU A 193 -2.96 21.17 -0.98
CA LEU A 193 -1.95 20.20 -1.38
C LEU A 193 -2.04 19.92 -2.88
N ILE A 194 -0.90 19.77 -3.51
CA ILE A 194 -0.76 19.21 -4.86
C ILE A 194 0.03 17.91 -4.73
N THR A 195 -0.54 16.80 -5.17
CA THR A 195 0.15 15.51 -5.20
C THR A 195 0.85 15.30 -6.53
N ILE A 196 1.96 14.58 -6.51
CA ILE A 196 2.70 14.17 -7.70
C ILE A 196 2.94 12.66 -7.65
N GLY A 197 3.30 12.10 -8.81
CA GLY A 197 3.55 10.67 -8.93
C GLY A 197 2.35 9.90 -9.47
N GLY A 198 2.61 8.71 -9.99
CA GLY A 198 1.62 7.86 -10.61
C GLY A 198 2.03 6.39 -10.63
N SER A 199 1.07 5.52 -10.92
CA SER A 199 1.27 4.06 -10.95
C SER A 199 1.65 3.53 -12.33
N LEU A 200 1.44 4.30 -13.38
CA LEU A 200 1.57 3.87 -14.78
C LEU A 200 2.46 4.81 -15.58
N ASN A 201 3.51 5.32 -14.95
CA ASN A 201 4.51 6.14 -15.66
C ASN A 201 5.34 5.21 -16.54
N LEU A 202 5.33 5.50 -17.84
CA LEU A 202 6.20 4.87 -18.83
C LEU A 202 7.55 5.56 -18.86
#